data_583310d2da9344dee8459fe54928f26d
#
_entry.id   583310d2da9344dee8459fe54928f26d
#
_cell.length_a   1.000
_cell.length_b   1.000
_cell.length_c   1.000
_cell.angle_alpha   90.00
_cell.angle_beta   90.00
_cell.angle_gamma   90.00
#
_symmetry.space_group_name_H-M   'P 1'
#
loop_
_entity.id
_entity.type
_entity.pdbx_description
1 polymer ?
#
loop_
_entity_poly.entity_id
_entity_poly.type
_entity_poly.pdbx_seq_one_letter_code
_entity_poly.pdbx_strand_id
1 'polypeptide(L)'
;GATVADAAARPLHWIYDQKTLQKHIKGKKDFAFLKDNKSPFYSIKTGKVSGYNDVGQVMFHSLKEDQNEKDILSVFKKNIVKNFGPGSLYWKNLTLRKKYKKIKWRTKIKGPWIHQNIMETIQNIKKKKSITGGIKVNESDGYCAALPYFLYGYNFNSLKKIISIVTVSKISLKYALAKFHLIDLALKGAKDP
;
A
#
# COMPACT_ATOMS: atom_id res chain seq x y z
N GLY A 1 7.83 -13.85 0.63
CA GLY A 1 8.51 -13.05 -0.41
C GLY A 1 8.15 -11.58 -0.34
N ALA A 2 6.91 -11.18 -0.69
CA ALA A 2 6.52 -9.77 -0.85
C ALA A 2 6.78 -8.88 0.39
N THR A 3 6.45 -9.35 1.59
CA THR A 3 6.70 -8.62 2.86
C THR A 3 8.19 -8.37 3.09
N VAL A 4 9.03 -9.35 2.82
CA VAL A 4 10.49 -9.23 2.96
C VAL A 4 11.06 -8.27 1.93
N ALA A 5 10.62 -8.37 0.67
CA ALA A 5 11.03 -7.47 -0.40
C ALA A 5 10.64 -6.01 -0.13
N ASP A 6 9.41 -5.78 0.37
CA ASP A 6 8.97 -4.44 0.79
C ASP A 6 9.83 -3.88 1.93
N ALA A 7 10.09 -4.67 2.97
CA ALA A 7 10.94 -4.25 4.08
C ALA A 7 12.38 -3.96 3.65
N ALA A 8 12.92 -4.74 2.70
CA ALA A 8 14.26 -4.56 2.14
C ALA A 8 14.37 -3.27 1.33
N ALA A 9 13.39 -2.98 0.47
CA ALA A 9 13.39 -1.80 -0.40
C ALA A 9 13.01 -0.50 0.33
N ARG A 10 12.27 -0.59 1.42
CA ARG A 10 11.67 0.55 2.11
C ARG A 10 12.65 1.65 2.53
N PRO A 11 13.90 1.40 2.94
CA PRO A 11 14.83 2.48 3.28
C PRO A 11 15.03 3.52 2.18
N LEU A 12 14.86 3.15 0.91
CA LEU A 12 14.97 4.01 -0.28
C LEU A 12 13.61 4.50 -0.80
N HIS A 13 12.52 4.21 -0.10
CA HIS A 13 11.15 4.51 -0.53
C HIS A 13 10.94 6.02 -0.75
N TRP A 14 10.34 6.35 -1.91
CA TRP A 14 9.98 7.71 -2.33
C TRP A 14 11.19 8.64 -2.56
N ILE A 15 12.33 8.09 -2.92
CA ILE A 15 13.45 8.88 -3.46
C ILE A 15 13.31 8.89 -4.98
N TYR A 16 12.70 9.94 -5.51
CA TYR A 16 12.43 10.07 -6.95
C TYR A 16 13.60 10.69 -7.72
N ASP A 17 14.44 11.49 -7.06
CA ASP A 17 15.63 12.07 -7.68
C ASP A 17 16.73 11.03 -7.84
N GLN A 18 17.08 10.73 -9.09
CA GLN A 18 18.06 9.71 -9.44
C GLN A 18 19.45 10.02 -8.87
N LYS A 19 19.86 11.31 -8.87
CA LYS A 19 21.16 11.72 -8.31
C LYS A 19 21.21 11.44 -6.80
N THR A 20 20.15 11.75 -6.09
CA THR A 20 20.02 11.44 -4.66
C THR A 20 20.00 9.93 -4.40
N LEU A 21 19.25 9.15 -5.21
CA LEU A 21 19.23 7.70 -5.10
C LEU A 21 20.65 7.13 -5.29
N GLN A 22 21.34 7.53 -6.34
CA GLN A 22 22.71 7.08 -6.64
C GLN A 22 23.68 7.39 -5.49
N LYS A 23 23.60 8.56 -4.83
CA LYS A 23 24.42 8.86 -3.64
C LYS A 23 24.22 7.88 -2.51
N HIS A 24 23.01 7.34 -2.33
CA HIS A 24 22.70 6.39 -1.26
C HIS A 24 23.17 4.96 -1.55
N ILE A 25 23.25 4.57 -2.83
CA ILE A 25 23.62 3.22 -3.26
C ILE A 25 25.05 3.11 -3.79
N LYS A 26 25.72 4.25 -4.11
CA LYS A 26 27.07 4.28 -4.66
C LYS A 26 28.05 3.47 -3.79
N GLY A 27 28.80 2.58 -4.41
CA GLY A 27 29.80 1.74 -3.75
C GLY A 27 29.24 0.62 -2.85
N LYS A 28 27.93 0.42 -2.82
CA LYS A 28 27.30 -0.68 -2.10
C LYS A 28 27.09 -1.86 -3.03
N LYS A 29 27.52 -3.05 -2.60
CA LYS A 29 27.23 -4.32 -3.29
C LYS A 29 25.79 -4.76 -3.09
N ASP A 30 25.25 -4.47 -1.89
CA ASP A 30 23.86 -4.74 -1.52
C ASP A 30 23.24 -3.47 -0.90
N PHE A 31 22.05 -3.12 -1.34
CA PHE A 31 21.26 -1.99 -0.88
C PHE A 31 19.90 -2.41 -0.30
N ALA A 32 19.68 -3.71 -0.13
CA ALA A 32 18.57 -4.22 0.66
C ALA A 32 18.79 -3.92 2.16
N PHE A 33 17.73 -3.64 2.87
CA PHE A 33 17.76 -3.38 4.32
C PHE A 33 18.78 -2.33 4.76
N LEU A 34 18.98 -1.28 4.00
CA LEU A 34 19.91 -0.20 4.41
C LEU A 34 19.62 0.25 5.83
N LYS A 35 20.68 0.36 6.65
CA LYS A 35 20.61 0.68 8.09
C LYS A 35 19.76 1.92 8.39
N ASP A 36 19.90 2.97 7.57
CA ASP A 36 19.20 4.22 7.77
C ASP A 36 18.08 4.37 6.76
N ASN A 37 16.91 4.78 7.23
CA ASN A 37 15.82 5.19 6.36
C ASN A 37 16.17 6.51 5.66
N LYS A 38 16.29 6.48 4.35
CA LYS A 38 16.64 7.63 3.51
C LYS A 38 15.41 8.35 2.93
N SER A 39 14.20 7.82 3.14
CA SER A 39 12.97 8.49 2.68
C SER A 39 12.91 9.94 3.15
N PRO A 40 12.57 10.91 2.28
CA PRO A 40 12.46 12.31 2.65
C PRO A 40 11.23 12.63 3.49
N PHE A 41 10.23 11.74 3.53
CA PHE A 41 8.91 12.02 4.11
C PHE A 41 8.72 11.45 5.50
N TYR A 42 9.26 10.25 5.78
CA TYR A 42 9.05 9.57 7.05
C TYR A 42 10.25 8.72 7.45
N SER A 43 10.27 8.30 8.71
CA SER A 43 11.33 7.48 9.29
C SER A 43 10.73 6.33 10.09
N ILE A 44 11.09 5.12 9.73
CA ILE A 44 10.74 3.87 10.40
C ILE A 44 11.99 3.02 10.54
N LYS A 45 12.09 2.19 11.58
CA LYS A 45 13.22 1.28 11.79
C LYS A 45 13.41 0.34 10.59
N THR A 46 14.63 0.05 10.22
CA THR A 46 14.99 -0.97 9.22
C THR A 46 14.32 -2.30 9.55
N GLY A 47 13.91 -3.04 8.54
CA GLY A 47 13.16 -4.30 8.70
C GLY A 47 11.65 -4.13 8.93
N LYS A 48 11.16 -2.91 9.16
CA LYS A 48 9.71 -2.63 9.16
C LYS A 48 9.22 -2.39 7.73
N VAL A 49 7.98 -2.77 7.47
CA VAL A 49 7.32 -2.67 6.15
C VAL A 49 6.78 -1.27 5.87
N SER A 50 6.41 -1.03 4.61
CA SER A 50 5.73 0.18 4.17
C SER A 50 4.21 0.09 4.36
N GLY A 51 3.50 1.22 4.17
CA GLY A 51 2.04 1.24 4.14
C GLY A 51 1.43 0.38 3.03
N TYR A 52 2.14 0.14 1.94
CA TYR A 52 1.70 -0.77 0.88
C TYR A 52 1.59 -2.21 1.38
N ASN A 53 2.60 -2.72 2.09
CA ASN A 53 2.54 -4.04 2.68
C ASN A 53 1.47 -4.12 3.77
N ASP A 54 1.34 -3.10 4.62
CA ASP A 54 0.33 -3.08 5.68
C ASP A 54 -1.10 -3.17 5.12
N VAL A 55 -1.40 -2.55 3.98
CA VAL A 55 -2.69 -2.70 3.29
C VAL A 55 -2.91 -4.14 2.83
N GLY A 56 -1.88 -4.80 2.29
CA GLY A 56 -1.92 -6.22 1.95
C GLY A 56 -2.16 -7.11 3.17
N GLN A 57 -1.50 -6.84 4.29
CA GLN A 57 -1.71 -7.57 5.54
C GLN A 57 -3.14 -7.41 6.07
N VAL A 58 -3.73 -6.22 5.94
CA VAL A 58 -5.14 -5.99 6.32
C VAL A 58 -6.08 -6.83 5.46
N MET A 59 -5.81 -6.99 4.16
CA MET A 59 -6.58 -7.90 3.32
C MET A 59 -6.37 -9.36 3.75
N PHE A 60 -5.11 -9.78 3.91
CA PHE A 60 -4.80 -11.15 4.34
C PHE A 60 -5.56 -11.55 5.62
N HIS A 61 -5.58 -10.67 6.62
CA HIS A 61 -6.35 -10.89 7.85
C HIS A 61 -7.87 -10.72 7.68
N SER A 62 -8.33 -10.30 6.54
CA SER A 62 -9.76 -10.21 6.22
C SER A 62 -10.28 -11.46 5.50
N LEU A 63 -9.36 -12.31 5.00
CA LEU A 63 -9.68 -13.59 4.38
C LEU A 63 -9.90 -14.64 5.48
N LYS A 64 -10.99 -15.36 5.38
CA LYS A 64 -11.28 -16.55 6.22
C LYS A 64 -11.82 -17.63 5.31
N GLU A 65 -11.60 -18.88 5.69
CA GLU A 65 -12.24 -20.02 5.06
C GLU A 65 -13.77 -19.86 5.11
N ASP A 66 -14.45 -20.35 4.09
CA ASP A 66 -15.92 -20.38 3.97
C ASP A 66 -16.64 -19.01 3.91
N GLN A 67 -15.92 -17.91 3.68
CA GLN A 67 -16.54 -16.61 3.46
C GLN A 67 -16.88 -16.36 2.00
N ASN A 68 -18.09 -15.84 1.74
CA ASN A 68 -18.43 -15.34 0.43
C ASN A 68 -17.74 -13.97 0.15
N GLU A 69 -17.63 -13.60 -1.13
CA GLU A 69 -16.99 -12.38 -1.59
C GLU A 69 -17.54 -11.12 -0.89
N LYS A 70 -18.87 -11.01 -0.74
CA LYS A 70 -19.52 -9.84 -0.14
C LYS A 70 -19.07 -9.62 1.30
N ASP A 71 -18.93 -10.70 2.07
CA ASP A 71 -18.50 -10.65 3.46
C ASP A 71 -17.04 -10.24 3.55
N ILE A 72 -16.16 -10.79 2.69
CA ILE A 72 -14.75 -10.41 2.61
C ILE A 72 -14.62 -8.90 2.33
N LEU A 73 -15.36 -8.37 1.34
CA LEU A 73 -15.34 -6.94 1.01
C LEU A 73 -15.78 -6.08 2.18
N SER A 74 -16.81 -6.52 2.91
CA SER A 74 -17.33 -5.83 4.09
C SER A 74 -16.31 -5.82 5.23
N VAL A 75 -15.74 -6.98 5.55
CA VAL A 75 -14.71 -7.15 6.58
C VAL A 75 -13.47 -6.33 6.23
N PHE A 76 -13.03 -6.37 4.98
CA PHE A 76 -11.87 -5.59 4.53
C PHE A 76 -12.07 -4.08 4.71
N LYS A 77 -13.22 -3.53 4.32
CA LYS A 77 -13.56 -2.11 4.56
C LYS A 77 -13.51 -1.75 6.04
N LYS A 78 -14.07 -2.59 6.90
CA LYS A 78 -14.03 -2.42 8.36
C LYS A 78 -12.61 -2.44 8.90
N ASN A 79 -11.80 -3.38 8.43
CA ASN A 79 -10.40 -3.52 8.84
C ASN A 79 -9.52 -2.37 8.35
N ILE A 80 -9.75 -1.81 7.15
CA ILE A 80 -9.09 -0.56 6.69
C ILE A 80 -9.34 0.57 7.69
N VAL A 81 -10.60 0.80 8.08
CA VAL A 81 -10.93 1.87 9.03
C VAL A 81 -10.30 1.62 10.39
N LYS A 82 -10.29 0.36 10.87
CA LYS A 82 -9.68 -0.02 12.15
C LYS A 82 -8.17 0.21 12.17
N ASN A 83 -7.46 -0.22 11.12
CA ASN A 83 -5.99 -0.23 11.10
C ASN A 83 -5.37 1.11 10.69
N PHE A 84 -6.05 1.89 9.85
CA PHE A 84 -5.53 3.16 9.32
C PHE A 84 -6.33 4.39 9.75
N GLY A 85 -7.53 4.22 10.29
CA GLY A 85 -8.43 5.31 10.68
C GLY A 85 -8.11 5.95 12.03
N PRO A 86 -9.01 6.79 12.55
CA PRO A 86 -8.88 7.44 13.85
C PRO A 86 -8.57 6.43 14.96
N GLY A 87 -7.62 6.78 15.82
CA GLY A 87 -7.08 5.90 16.85
C GLY A 87 -5.82 5.14 16.45
N SER A 88 -5.59 4.93 15.14
CA SER A 88 -4.38 4.27 14.64
C SER A 88 -3.16 5.19 14.67
N LEU A 89 -1.95 4.57 14.66
CA LEU A 89 -0.69 5.29 14.53
C LEU A 89 -0.60 6.05 13.20
N TYR A 90 -1.15 5.49 12.12
CA TYR A 90 -1.24 6.14 10.81
C TYR A 90 -2.01 7.46 10.88
N TRP A 91 -3.16 7.45 11.54
CA TRP A 91 -4.01 8.64 11.69
C TRP A 91 -3.39 9.69 12.61
N LYS A 92 -2.76 9.26 13.70
CA LYS A 92 -1.98 10.13 14.58
C LYS A 92 -0.88 10.86 13.81
N ASN A 93 -0.12 10.14 12.99
CA ASN A 93 0.93 10.71 12.15
C ASN A 93 0.38 11.66 11.07
N LEU A 94 -0.79 11.37 10.49
CA LEU A 94 -1.48 12.27 9.57
C LEU A 94 -1.82 13.61 10.25
N THR A 95 -2.31 13.56 11.48
CA THR A 95 -2.64 14.76 12.27
C THR A 95 -1.40 15.58 12.56
N LEU A 96 -0.30 14.95 12.99
CA LEU A 96 0.99 15.59 13.20
C LEU A 96 1.50 16.24 11.90
N ARG A 97 1.45 15.52 10.77
CA ARG A 97 1.86 16.04 9.47
C ARG A 97 1.10 17.31 9.07
N LYS A 98 -0.22 17.33 9.26
CA LYS A 98 -1.05 18.49 8.99
C LYS A 98 -0.66 19.69 9.87
N LYS A 99 -0.39 19.43 11.15
CA LYS A 99 0.11 20.45 12.09
C LYS A 99 1.47 21.00 11.64
N TYR A 100 2.43 20.13 11.33
CA TYR A 100 3.77 20.55 10.96
C TYR A 100 3.83 21.22 9.57
N LYS A 101 2.96 20.87 8.63
CA LYS A 101 2.88 21.54 7.34
C LYS A 101 2.59 23.04 7.46
N LYS A 102 1.88 23.45 8.51
CA LYS A 102 1.62 24.87 8.82
C LYS A 102 2.86 25.60 9.36
N ILE A 103 3.79 24.86 9.99
CA ILE A 103 4.97 25.41 10.66
C ILE A 103 6.20 25.26 9.77
N LYS A 104 6.46 24.03 9.27
CA LYS A 104 7.62 23.70 8.45
C LYS A 104 7.28 22.51 7.55
N TRP A 105 7.03 22.75 6.29
CA TRP A 105 6.50 21.77 5.33
C TRP A 105 7.40 20.56 5.06
N ARG A 106 8.68 20.58 5.44
CA ARG A 106 9.67 19.50 5.26
C ARG A 106 9.93 18.68 6.54
N THR A 107 9.08 18.75 7.56
CA THR A 107 9.31 17.98 8.76
C THR A 107 9.05 16.50 8.52
N LYS A 108 10.09 15.69 8.68
CA LYS A 108 10.04 14.24 8.56
C LYS A 108 9.26 13.64 9.72
N ILE A 109 8.28 12.77 9.42
CA ILE A 109 7.45 12.11 10.43
C ILE A 109 8.14 10.85 10.94
N LYS A 110 8.15 10.64 12.26
CA LYS A 110 8.56 9.37 12.85
C LYS A 110 7.39 8.39 12.82
N GLY A 111 7.58 7.21 12.19
CA GLY A 111 6.57 6.16 12.08
C GLY A 111 5.90 6.10 10.71
N PRO A 112 4.82 5.31 10.57
CA PRO A 112 4.21 5.01 9.29
C PRO A 112 3.51 6.23 8.69
N TRP A 113 3.46 6.23 7.36
CA TRP A 113 2.82 7.25 6.55
C TRP A 113 1.57 6.70 5.87
N ILE A 114 0.42 7.33 6.11
CA ILE A 114 -0.82 6.97 5.44
C ILE A 114 -0.81 7.49 3.99
N HIS A 115 -1.11 6.61 3.04
CA HIS A 115 -1.22 6.94 1.63
C HIS A 115 -2.51 7.71 1.35
N GLN A 116 -2.50 8.52 0.28
CA GLN A 116 -3.64 9.36 -0.09
C GLN A 116 -4.88 8.53 -0.40
N ASN A 117 -4.74 7.44 -1.16
CA ASN A 117 -5.85 6.54 -1.49
C ASN A 117 -6.50 5.96 -0.23
N ILE A 118 -5.72 5.48 0.74
CA ILE A 118 -6.24 4.93 2.00
C ILE A 118 -6.98 5.99 2.82
N MET A 119 -6.43 7.21 2.88
CA MET A 119 -7.08 8.33 3.54
C MET A 119 -8.45 8.66 2.92
N GLU A 120 -8.51 8.74 1.59
CA GLU A 120 -9.76 8.98 0.86
C GLU A 120 -10.76 7.84 1.04
N THR A 121 -10.29 6.59 1.01
CA THR A 121 -11.11 5.40 1.26
C THR A 121 -11.79 5.48 2.62
N ILE A 122 -11.04 5.79 3.68
CA ILE A 122 -11.60 5.94 5.04
C ILE A 122 -12.65 7.04 5.08
N GLN A 123 -12.38 8.20 4.46
CA GLN A 123 -13.33 9.31 4.41
C GLN A 123 -14.61 8.94 3.66
N ASN A 124 -14.49 8.21 2.54
CA ASN A 124 -15.62 7.77 1.73
C ASN A 124 -16.47 6.71 2.44
N ILE A 125 -15.83 5.76 3.14
CA ILE A 125 -16.52 4.76 3.99
C ILE A 125 -17.32 5.48 5.09
N LYS A 126 -16.71 6.43 5.79
CA LYS A 126 -17.38 7.20 6.85
C LYS A 126 -18.57 8.01 6.34
N LYS A 127 -18.48 8.52 5.12
CA LYS A 127 -19.57 9.24 4.43
C LYS A 127 -20.59 8.29 3.79
N LYS A 128 -20.48 6.97 3.99
CA LYS A 128 -21.34 5.93 3.42
C LYS A 128 -21.47 6.01 1.90
N LYS A 129 -20.41 6.42 1.20
CA LYS A 129 -20.41 6.48 -0.26
C LYS A 129 -20.43 5.07 -0.84
N SER A 130 -21.15 4.88 -1.97
CA SER A 130 -21.16 3.62 -2.75
C SER A 130 -19.77 3.28 -3.29
N ILE A 131 -19.02 4.29 -3.76
CA ILE A 131 -17.65 4.17 -4.23
C ILE A 131 -16.72 4.65 -3.11
N THR A 132 -15.87 3.75 -2.61
CA THR A 132 -14.98 4.04 -1.47
C THR A 132 -13.56 4.38 -1.89
N GLY A 133 -13.08 3.86 -3.02
CA GLY A 133 -11.69 4.05 -3.47
C GLY A 133 -11.31 5.51 -3.71
N GLY A 134 -10.06 5.84 -3.45
CA GLY A 134 -9.47 7.14 -3.78
C GLY A 134 -9.29 7.34 -5.28
N ILE A 135 -9.34 8.58 -5.74
CA ILE A 135 -9.23 8.93 -7.16
C ILE A 135 -8.09 9.91 -7.48
N LYS A 136 -7.56 10.59 -6.47
CA LYS A 136 -6.67 11.74 -6.67
C LYS A 136 -5.25 11.37 -7.07
N VAL A 137 -4.80 10.16 -6.76
CA VAL A 137 -3.41 9.73 -6.96
C VAL A 137 -3.32 8.33 -7.55
N ASN A 138 -2.25 8.09 -8.29
CA ASN A 138 -1.96 6.80 -8.92
C ASN A 138 -0.98 6.01 -8.04
N GLU A 139 -1.43 5.54 -6.88
CA GLU A 139 -0.65 4.72 -5.94
C GLU A 139 -0.95 3.22 -6.14
N SER A 140 -0.04 2.36 -5.68
CA SER A 140 -0.15 0.90 -5.82
C SER A 140 -0.97 0.22 -4.72
N ASP A 141 -1.65 0.98 -3.85
CA ASP A 141 -2.42 0.43 -2.72
C ASP A 141 -3.45 -0.60 -3.15
N GLY A 142 -4.14 -0.35 -4.28
CA GLY A 142 -5.14 -1.29 -4.81
C GLY A 142 -4.55 -2.62 -5.23
N TYR A 143 -3.37 -2.61 -5.88
CA TYR A 143 -2.62 -3.82 -6.19
C TYR A 143 -2.20 -4.57 -4.93
N CYS A 144 -1.60 -3.87 -3.97
CA CYS A 144 -1.14 -4.47 -2.72
C CYS A 144 -2.28 -5.04 -1.88
N ALA A 145 -3.44 -4.36 -1.86
CA ALA A 145 -4.64 -4.86 -1.23
C ALA A 145 -5.15 -6.16 -1.88
N ALA A 146 -5.13 -6.22 -3.22
CA ALA A 146 -5.69 -7.35 -3.94
C ALA A 146 -4.74 -8.57 -4.03
N LEU A 147 -3.44 -8.40 -3.78
CA LEU A 147 -2.45 -9.48 -3.91
C LEU A 147 -2.77 -10.70 -3.02
N PRO A 148 -3.03 -10.58 -1.72
CA PRO A 148 -3.41 -11.75 -0.91
C PRO A 148 -4.70 -12.42 -1.40
N TYR A 149 -5.67 -11.62 -1.83
CA TYR A 149 -6.92 -12.10 -2.38
C TYR A 149 -6.73 -12.92 -3.66
N PHE A 150 -5.86 -12.44 -4.58
CA PHE A 150 -5.48 -13.16 -5.78
C PHE A 150 -4.80 -14.50 -5.46
N LEU A 151 -3.82 -14.48 -4.55
CA LEU A 151 -3.08 -15.68 -4.15
C LEU A 151 -3.96 -16.71 -3.39
N TYR A 152 -5.08 -16.30 -2.85
CA TYR A 152 -6.08 -17.17 -2.24
C TYR A 152 -6.97 -17.89 -3.26
N GLY A 153 -6.81 -17.62 -4.56
CA GLY A 153 -7.48 -18.32 -5.67
C GLY A 153 -8.74 -17.64 -6.23
N TYR A 154 -8.96 -16.37 -5.89
CA TYR A 154 -10.10 -15.63 -6.44
C TYR A 154 -9.85 -15.14 -7.88
N ASN A 155 -10.92 -15.10 -8.67
CA ASN A 155 -10.85 -14.76 -10.09
C ASN A 155 -10.62 -13.25 -10.35
N PHE A 156 -10.24 -12.90 -11.59
CA PHE A 156 -9.95 -11.53 -12.01
C PHE A 156 -11.12 -10.54 -11.85
N ASN A 157 -12.38 -10.98 -12.01
CA ASN A 157 -13.54 -10.09 -11.85
C ASN A 157 -13.67 -9.61 -10.40
N SER A 158 -13.41 -10.50 -9.46
CA SER A 158 -13.40 -10.19 -8.03
C SER A 158 -12.24 -9.25 -7.66
N LEU A 159 -11.06 -9.39 -8.28
CA LEU A 159 -9.91 -8.49 -8.06
C LEU A 159 -10.26 -7.03 -8.33
N LYS A 160 -10.99 -6.75 -9.41
CA LYS A 160 -11.43 -5.39 -9.72
C LYS A 160 -12.26 -4.76 -8.60
N LYS A 161 -13.12 -5.55 -7.95
CA LYS A 161 -13.92 -5.08 -6.81
C LYS A 161 -13.05 -4.73 -5.61
N ILE A 162 -12.08 -5.59 -5.27
CA ILE A 162 -11.13 -5.33 -4.17
C ILE A 162 -10.29 -4.08 -4.44
N ILE A 163 -9.69 -3.98 -5.62
CA ILE A 163 -8.89 -2.81 -6.01
C ILE A 163 -9.74 -1.53 -5.88
N SER A 164 -11.00 -1.58 -6.32
CA SER A 164 -11.92 -0.43 -6.32
C SER A 164 -12.35 0.01 -4.91
N ILE A 165 -12.19 -0.83 -3.89
CA ILE A 165 -12.38 -0.39 -2.50
C ILE A 165 -11.33 0.67 -2.13
N VAL A 166 -10.10 0.51 -2.61
CA VAL A 166 -8.94 1.33 -2.24
C VAL A 166 -8.66 2.43 -3.25
N THR A 167 -8.79 2.15 -4.55
CA THR A 167 -8.58 3.13 -5.60
C THR A 167 -9.53 2.92 -6.78
N VAL A 168 -10.04 4.02 -7.32
CA VAL A 168 -10.82 4.05 -8.57
C VAL A 168 -10.09 4.84 -9.67
N SER A 169 -8.83 5.19 -9.47
CA SER A 169 -7.98 5.70 -10.54
C SER A 169 -7.89 4.70 -11.67
N LYS A 170 -8.27 5.10 -12.88
CA LYS A 170 -8.21 4.25 -14.08
C LYS A 170 -6.80 3.73 -14.34
N ILE A 171 -5.79 4.57 -14.09
CA ILE A 171 -4.37 4.23 -14.25
C ILE A 171 -3.97 3.16 -13.24
N SER A 172 -4.22 3.38 -11.93
CA SER A 172 -3.89 2.41 -10.88
C SER A 172 -4.59 1.07 -11.11
N LEU A 173 -5.87 1.08 -11.51
CA LEU A 173 -6.63 -0.13 -11.81
C LEU A 173 -6.01 -0.90 -12.99
N LYS A 174 -5.70 -0.20 -14.11
CA LYS A 174 -5.10 -0.81 -15.30
C LYS A 174 -3.76 -1.47 -14.96
N TYR A 175 -2.87 -0.78 -14.26
CA TYR A 175 -1.57 -1.32 -13.88
C TYR A 175 -1.67 -2.46 -12.86
N ALA A 176 -2.61 -2.39 -11.91
CA ALA A 176 -2.84 -3.49 -10.99
C ALA A 176 -3.28 -4.77 -11.72
N LEU A 177 -4.25 -4.67 -12.63
CA LEU A 177 -4.73 -5.82 -13.40
C LEU A 177 -3.65 -6.38 -14.33
N ALA A 178 -2.84 -5.52 -14.96
CA ALA A 178 -1.71 -5.96 -15.79
C ALA A 178 -0.68 -6.75 -14.95
N LYS A 179 -0.34 -6.27 -13.74
CA LYS A 179 0.57 -7.00 -12.84
C LYS A 179 0.01 -8.36 -12.43
N PHE A 180 -1.29 -8.48 -12.14
CA PHE A 180 -1.91 -9.76 -11.83
C PHE A 180 -1.89 -10.71 -13.02
N HIS A 181 -2.09 -10.19 -14.23
CA HIS A 181 -1.97 -11.01 -15.44
C HIS A 181 -0.56 -11.57 -15.60
N LEU A 182 0.49 -10.75 -15.40
CA LEU A 182 1.87 -11.22 -15.45
C LEU A 182 2.16 -12.27 -14.36
N ILE A 183 1.66 -12.09 -13.14
CA ILE A 183 1.82 -13.10 -12.08
C ILE A 183 1.11 -14.40 -12.46
N ASP A 184 -0.10 -14.32 -12.99
CA ASP A 184 -0.87 -15.51 -13.42
C ASP A 184 -0.11 -16.28 -14.52
N LEU A 185 0.43 -15.57 -15.52
CA LEU A 185 1.27 -16.18 -16.56
C LEU A 185 2.51 -16.84 -15.96
N ALA A 186 3.20 -16.17 -15.04
CA ALA A 186 4.38 -16.72 -14.38
C ALA A 186 4.05 -17.97 -13.56
N LEU A 187 2.92 -17.96 -12.82
CA LEU A 187 2.45 -19.12 -12.06
C LEU A 187 2.07 -20.32 -12.97
N LYS A 188 1.67 -20.05 -14.21
CA LYS A 188 1.38 -21.06 -15.22
C LYS A 188 2.64 -21.53 -15.98
N GLY A 189 3.82 -21.06 -15.63
CA GLY A 189 5.10 -21.47 -16.19
C GLY A 189 5.50 -20.75 -17.48
N ALA A 190 4.93 -19.59 -17.78
CA ALA A 190 5.41 -18.76 -18.89
C ALA A 190 6.87 -18.34 -18.63
N LYS A 191 7.75 -18.55 -19.64
CA LYS A 191 9.18 -18.25 -19.49
C LYS A 191 9.49 -16.75 -19.57
N ASP A 192 8.71 -15.99 -20.35
CA ASP A 192 8.81 -14.53 -20.52
C ASP A 192 7.39 -13.92 -20.47
N PRO A 193 6.83 -13.71 -19.30
CA PRO A 193 5.49 -13.18 -19.13
C PRO A 193 5.38 -11.66 -19.42
#